data_265b5961d3509b47333b4b1b2217758f
#
_entry.id   265b5961d3509b47333b4b1b2217758f
#
_cell.length_a   1.000
_cell.length_b   1.000
_cell.length_c   1.000
_cell.angle_alpha   90.00
_cell.angle_beta   90.00
_cell.angle_gamma   90.00
#
_symmetry.space_group_name_H-M   'P 1'
#
loop_
_entity.id
_entity.type
_entity.pdbx_description
1 polymer ?
#
loop_
_entity_poly.entity_id
_entity_poly.type
_entity_poly.pdbx_seq_one_letter_code
_entity_poly.pdbx_strand_id
1 'polypeptide(L)'
;MPDDAAIAAQHARSASAEEIKVLVHDASEATLLALLENPNFDEPDVVHLLERLDLTSNLLSVVADVGKWTSSERVRLRLAKHPHTPTRIALALLRQLFLFDLVSVSLQPSAPADVRRAAEAIILTRIPHMPVGEKLTLARRGPSRIAGAVLAEGHPQAIKLALGNGFLTESQILKVLANPDVPERVVIAIAQHPKWSCQYNVRLGLMRNAHTPAPVVSAMLPNLTVHDLKEIATLESLAPHLKKYIERELDRRATGQRDNLD
;
A
#
# COMPACT_ATOMS: atom_id res chain seq x y z
N MET A 1 45.02 -10.26 0.03
CA MET A 1 45.64 -11.59 -0.13
C MET A 1 44.68 -12.66 0.36
N PRO A 2 44.58 -13.88 -0.22
CA PRO A 2 43.60 -14.90 0.25
C PRO A 2 43.81 -15.33 1.71
N ASP A 3 45.07 -15.28 2.21
CA ASP A 3 45.37 -15.61 3.60
C ASP A 3 44.75 -14.66 4.63
N ASP A 4 44.70 -13.36 4.34
CA ASP A 4 44.18 -12.36 5.28
C ASP A 4 42.66 -12.53 5.53
N ALA A 5 41.90 -12.89 4.48
CA ALA A 5 40.47 -13.13 4.60
C ALA A 5 40.15 -14.40 5.40
N ALA A 6 40.99 -15.45 5.25
CA ALA A 6 40.87 -16.69 6.02
C ALA A 6 41.19 -16.47 7.51
N ILE A 7 42.19 -15.67 7.83
CA ILE A 7 42.57 -15.30 9.20
C ILE A 7 41.45 -14.48 9.84
N ALA A 8 40.89 -13.48 9.14
CA ALA A 8 39.78 -12.65 9.60
C ALA A 8 38.51 -13.48 9.89
N ALA A 9 38.17 -14.42 8.99
CA ALA A 9 37.06 -15.33 9.20
C ALA A 9 37.28 -16.29 10.40
N GLN A 10 38.50 -16.77 10.59
CA GLN A 10 38.82 -17.61 11.76
C GLN A 10 38.69 -16.82 13.06
N HIS A 11 39.17 -15.57 13.09
CA HIS A 11 39.00 -14.66 14.24
C HIS A 11 37.51 -14.38 14.52
N ALA A 12 36.71 -14.12 13.49
CA ALA A 12 35.29 -13.86 13.62
C ALA A 12 34.50 -14.98 14.31
N ARG A 13 34.87 -16.25 14.10
CA ARG A 13 34.22 -17.40 14.76
C ARG A 13 34.40 -17.45 16.27
N SER A 14 35.45 -16.83 16.81
CA SER A 14 35.79 -16.84 18.24
C SER A 14 35.80 -15.46 18.87
N ALA A 15 35.39 -14.46 18.14
CA ALA A 15 35.36 -13.06 18.56
C ALA A 15 34.48 -12.86 19.82
N SER A 16 34.93 -11.99 20.69
CA SER A 16 34.16 -11.55 21.86
C SER A 16 32.98 -10.66 21.45
N ALA A 17 32.03 -10.45 22.35
CA ALA A 17 30.86 -9.60 22.12
C ALA A 17 31.23 -8.14 21.74
N GLU A 18 32.35 -7.61 22.23
CA GLU A 18 32.84 -6.26 21.85
C GLU A 18 33.43 -6.25 20.44
N GLU A 19 34.17 -7.28 20.07
CA GLU A 19 34.75 -7.42 18.74
C GLU A 19 33.67 -7.64 17.67
N ILE A 20 32.61 -8.38 17.99
CA ILE A 20 31.43 -8.61 17.12
C ILE A 20 30.84 -7.28 16.67
N LYS A 21 30.68 -6.30 17.57
CA LYS A 21 30.14 -4.99 17.25
C LYS A 21 30.96 -4.24 16.19
N VAL A 22 32.26 -4.51 16.11
CA VAL A 22 33.15 -3.95 15.10
C VAL A 22 33.08 -4.76 13.80
N LEU A 23 33.16 -6.09 13.92
CA LEU A 23 33.20 -7.02 12.79
C LEU A 23 31.90 -7.05 11.97
N VAL A 24 30.76 -6.73 12.58
CA VAL A 24 29.46 -6.57 11.88
C VAL A 24 29.55 -5.51 10.75
N HIS A 25 30.47 -4.56 10.84
CA HIS A 25 30.72 -3.55 9.83
C HIS A 25 31.79 -3.95 8.80
N ASP A 26 32.38 -5.15 8.90
CA ASP A 26 33.34 -5.63 7.92
C ASP A 26 32.72 -5.73 6.51
N ALA A 27 33.50 -5.41 5.49
CA ALA A 27 33.08 -5.52 4.11
C ALA A 27 33.20 -6.97 3.57
N SER A 28 33.94 -7.84 4.25
CA SER A 28 34.20 -9.22 3.83
C SER A 28 33.00 -10.12 4.12
N GLU A 29 32.37 -10.66 3.09
CA GLU A 29 31.30 -11.66 3.23
C GLU A 29 31.76 -12.89 4.01
N ALA A 30 33.01 -13.32 3.81
CA ALA A 30 33.59 -14.47 4.54
C ALA A 30 33.64 -14.22 6.06
N THR A 31 34.01 -13.01 6.47
CA THR A 31 34.00 -12.60 7.88
C THR A 31 32.57 -12.60 8.45
N LEU A 32 31.61 -12.04 7.70
CA LEU A 32 30.21 -11.98 8.13
C LEU A 32 29.56 -13.37 8.22
N LEU A 33 29.85 -14.26 7.28
CA LEU A 33 29.40 -15.66 7.36
C LEU A 33 30.00 -16.39 8.58
N ALA A 34 31.28 -16.13 8.87
CA ALA A 34 31.95 -16.71 10.05
C ALA A 34 31.37 -16.19 11.38
N LEU A 35 30.89 -14.92 11.43
CA LEU A 35 30.18 -14.37 12.57
C LEU A 35 28.88 -15.11 12.86
N LEU A 36 28.16 -15.58 11.84
CA LEU A 36 26.91 -16.35 12.04
C LEU A 36 27.15 -17.69 12.74
N GLU A 37 28.38 -18.22 12.69
CA GLU A 37 28.82 -19.44 13.37
C GLU A 37 29.34 -19.17 14.80
N ASN A 38 29.55 -17.89 15.19
CA ASN A 38 30.08 -17.53 16.50
C ASN A 38 29.01 -17.74 17.59
N PRO A 39 29.31 -18.48 18.69
CA PRO A 39 28.35 -18.70 19.77
C PRO A 39 27.92 -17.43 20.52
N ASN A 40 28.75 -16.38 20.49
CA ASN A 40 28.46 -15.10 21.11
C ASN A 40 27.63 -14.16 20.19
N PHE A 41 27.39 -14.57 18.92
CA PHE A 41 26.58 -13.80 17.98
C PHE A 41 25.11 -14.08 18.26
N ASP A 42 24.37 -13.04 18.64
CA ASP A 42 23.00 -13.18 19.11
C ASP A 42 21.97 -12.46 18.20
N GLU A 43 20.68 -12.49 18.60
CA GLU A 43 19.60 -11.86 17.82
C GLU A 43 19.78 -10.34 17.61
N PRO A 44 20.13 -9.51 18.62
CA PRO A 44 20.47 -8.10 18.45
C PRO A 44 21.53 -7.86 17.38
N ASP A 45 22.58 -8.67 17.34
CA ASP A 45 23.66 -8.52 16.35
C ASP A 45 23.18 -8.83 14.94
N VAL A 46 22.36 -9.88 14.76
CA VAL A 46 21.73 -10.19 13.46
C VAL A 46 20.81 -9.05 13.02
N VAL A 47 19.99 -8.51 13.92
CA VAL A 47 19.11 -7.38 13.60
C VAL A 47 19.90 -6.16 13.17
N HIS A 48 21.03 -5.89 13.84
CA HIS A 48 21.94 -4.80 13.48
C HIS A 48 22.63 -5.05 12.14
N LEU A 49 23.14 -6.26 11.92
CA LEU A 49 23.70 -6.66 10.61
C LEU A 49 22.70 -6.40 9.46
N LEU A 50 21.44 -6.80 9.64
CA LEU A 50 20.38 -6.64 8.63
C LEU A 50 19.92 -5.18 8.42
N GLU A 51 20.45 -4.20 9.13
CA GLU A 51 20.26 -2.77 8.84
C GLU A 51 21.13 -2.29 7.68
N ARG A 52 22.20 -2.99 7.38
CA ARG A 52 23.07 -2.71 6.25
C ARG A 52 22.37 -3.03 4.93
N LEU A 53 22.51 -2.18 3.93
CA LEU A 53 21.88 -2.34 2.60
C LEU A 53 22.82 -2.97 1.57
N ASP A 54 24.09 -3.16 1.91
CA ASP A 54 25.17 -3.68 1.05
C ASP A 54 25.38 -5.20 1.18
N LEU A 55 24.53 -5.89 1.95
CA LEU A 55 24.62 -7.33 2.16
C LEU A 55 24.31 -8.10 0.87
N THR A 56 25.03 -9.20 0.68
CA THR A 56 24.83 -10.09 -0.48
C THR A 56 23.59 -10.98 -0.31
N SER A 57 22.99 -11.37 -1.43
CA SER A 57 21.87 -12.34 -1.43
C SER A 57 22.25 -13.69 -0.82
N ASN A 58 23.52 -14.09 -0.93
CA ASN A 58 24.02 -15.33 -0.33
C ASN A 58 24.00 -15.25 1.20
N LEU A 59 24.58 -14.20 1.80
CA LEU A 59 24.56 -14.00 3.25
C LEU A 59 23.14 -13.98 3.81
N LEU A 60 22.23 -13.25 3.14
CA LEU A 60 20.83 -13.16 3.52
C LEU A 60 20.11 -14.51 3.44
N SER A 61 20.48 -15.35 2.46
CA SER A 61 19.96 -16.72 2.36
C SER A 61 20.44 -17.58 3.50
N VAL A 62 21.72 -17.49 3.86
CA VAL A 62 22.26 -18.24 5.02
C VAL A 62 21.58 -17.83 6.32
N VAL A 63 21.38 -16.52 6.56
CA VAL A 63 20.63 -16.04 7.73
C VAL A 63 19.19 -16.59 7.74
N ALA A 64 18.53 -16.61 6.57
CA ALA A 64 17.16 -17.10 6.45
C ALA A 64 17.02 -18.62 6.66
N ASP A 65 18.05 -19.39 6.33
CA ASP A 65 18.05 -20.85 6.47
C ASP A 65 18.33 -21.30 7.92
N VAL A 66 18.90 -20.43 8.75
CA VAL A 66 19.15 -20.74 10.17
C VAL A 66 17.89 -20.52 11.00
N GLY A 67 17.23 -21.61 11.41
CA GLY A 67 15.99 -21.57 12.20
C GLY A 67 16.08 -20.76 13.49
N LYS A 68 17.25 -20.71 14.14
CA LYS A 68 17.51 -19.88 15.33
C LYS A 68 17.19 -18.39 15.04
N TRP A 69 17.58 -17.87 13.88
CA TRP A 69 17.37 -16.47 13.52
C TRP A 69 15.94 -16.21 13.04
N THR A 70 15.41 -17.06 12.20
CA THR A 70 14.04 -16.91 11.66
C THR A 70 12.94 -17.22 12.67
N SER A 71 13.25 -17.74 13.85
CA SER A 71 12.30 -17.78 14.97
C SER A 71 11.97 -16.38 15.49
N SER A 72 12.90 -15.42 15.40
CA SER A 72 12.66 -14.02 15.76
C SER A 72 11.81 -13.30 14.73
N GLU A 73 10.75 -12.62 15.19
CA GLU A 73 9.91 -11.76 14.38
C GLU A 73 10.69 -10.57 13.80
N ARG A 74 11.58 -9.99 14.59
CA ARG A 74 12.41 -8.85 14.18
C ARG A 74 13.31 -9.23 13.00
N VAL A 75 13.95 -10.41 13.06
CA VAL A 75 14.82 -10.91 11.99
C VAL A 75 13.98 -11.18 10.72
N ARG A 76 12.83 -11.86 10.84
CA ARG A 76 11.93 -12.08 9.70
C ARG A 76 11.51 -10.79 9.03
N LEU A 77 11.14 -9.77 9.83
CA LEU A 77 10.74 -8.47 9.32
C LEU A 77 11.88 -7.76 8.57
N ARG A 78 13.10 -7.76 9.14
CA ARG A 78 14.28 -7.15 8.52
C ARG A 78 14.63 -7.86 7.20
N LEU A 79 14.68 -9.18 7.18
CA LEU A 79 14.88 -9.98 5.96
C LEU A 79 13.82 -9.67 4.89
N ALA A 80 12.54 -9.62 5.26
CA ALA A 80 11.46 -9.32 4.32
C ALA A 80 11.55 -7.91 3.71
N LYS A 81 12.12 -6.95 4.44
CA LYS A 81 12.32 -5.57 3.98
C LYS A 81 13.61 -5.33 3.20
N HIS A 82 14.57 -6.23 3.31
CA HIS A 82 15.89 -6.02 2.76
C HIS A 82 15.88 -6.12 1.23
N PRO A 83 16.49 -5.16 0.48
CA PRO A 83 16.41 -5.11 -0.98
C PRO A 83 17.04 -6.32 -1.67
N HIS A 84 18.08 -6.90 -1.08
CA HIS A 84 18.83 -8.02 -1.66
C HIS A 84 18.39 -9.40 -1.15
N THR A 85 17.39 -9.48 -0.29
CA THR A 85 16.82 -10.78 0.08
C THR A 85 16.20 -11.45 -1.15
N PRO A 86 16.56 -12.70 -1.46
CA PRO A 86 15.94 -13.42 -2.56
C PRO A 86 14.40 -13.40 -2.45
N THR A 87 13.73 -13.04 -3.54
CA THR A 87 12.27 -12.83 -3.56
C THR A 87 11.51 -14.04 -3.00
N ARG A 88 11.95 -15.26 -3.33
CA ARG A 88 11.33 -16.49 -2.82
C ARG A 88 11.35 -16.56 -1.29
N ILE A 89 12.47 -16.18 -0.67
CA ILE A 89 12.64 -16.17 0.79
C ILE A 89 11.75 -15.07 1.38
N ALA A 90 11.83 -13.84 0.86
CA ALA A 90 11.02 -12.73 1.34
C ALA A 90 9.52 -13.08 1.30
N LEU A 91 9.01 -13.64 0.19
CA LEU A 91 7.61 -14.07 0.06
C LEU A 91 7.20 -15.15 1.06
N ALA A 92 8.09 -16.09 1.37
CA ALA A 92 7.82 -17.12 2.38
C ALA A 92 7.70 -16.51 3.79
N LEU A 93 8.58 -15.55 4.12
CA LEU A 93 8.57 -14.85 5.39
C LEU A 93 7.33 -13.98 5.60
N LEU A 94 6.78 -13.34 4.54
CA LEU A 94 5.56 -12.53 4.64
C LEU A 94 4.37 -13.28 5.26
N ARG A 95 4.26 -14.58 5.02
CA ARG A 95 3.16 -15.39 5.56
C ARG A 95 3.19 -15.53 7.08
N GLN A 96 4.36 -15.33 7.66
CA GLN A 96 4.63 -15.47 9.10
C GLN A 96 4.61 -14.11 9.82
N LEU A 97 4.47 -12.99 9.09
CA LEU A 97 4.45 -11.66 9.68
C LEU A 97 3.07 -11.27 10.22
N PHE A 98 3.06 -10.50 11.28
CA PHE A 98 1.86 -9.86 11.80
C PHE A 98 1.35 -8.75 10.87
N LEU A 99 0.12 -8.32 11.10
CA LEU A 99 -0.57 -7.34 10.25
C LEU A 99 0.23 -6.04 10.06
N PHE A 100 0.70 -5.45 11.14
CA PHE A 100 1.40 -4.16 11.06
C PHE A 100 2.82 -4.26 10.50
N ASP A 101 3.44 -5.43 10.60
CA ASP A 101 4.71 -5.72 9.93
C ASP A 101 4.52 -5.83 8.41
N LEU A 102 3.44 -6.49 7.97
CA LEU A 102 3.07 -6.50 6.55
C LEU A 102 2.82 -5.07 6.03
N VAL A 103 2.11 -4.22 6.79
CA VAL A 103 1.95 -2.79 6.44
C VAL A 103 3.31 -2.10 6.34
N SER A 104 4.20 -2.36 7.30
CA SER A 104 5.54 -1.79 7.32
C SER A 104 6.40 -2.25 6.13
N VAL A 105 6.28 -3.52 5.69
CA VAL A 105 6.92 -4.02 4.46
C VAL A 105 6.33 -3.35 3.22
N SER A 106 5.01 -3.24 3.13
CA SER A 106 4.32 -2.66 1.98
C SER A 106 4.64 -1.17 1.75
N LEU A 107 4.98 -0.46 2.82
CA LEU A 107 5.38 0.95 2.78
C LEU A 107 6.89 1.17 2.65
N GLN A 108 7.72 0.11 2.70
CA GLN A 108 9.17 0.22 2.65
C GLN A 108 9.66 0.47 1.21
N PRO A 109 10.24 1.64 0.89
CA PRO A 109 10.68 1.94 -0.48
C PRO A 109 11.81 1.04 -0.98
N SER A 110 12.73 0.61 -0.08
CA SER A 110 13.85 -0.26 -0.41
C SER A 110 13.45 -1.72 -0.66
N ALA A 111 12.30 -2.18 -0.16
CA ALA A 111 11.82 -3.53 -0.41
C ALA A 111 11.42 -3.71 -1.89
N PRO A 112 11.71 -4.87 -2.51
CA PRO A 112 11.34 -5.15 -3.89
C PRO A 112 9.83 -4.96 -4.13
N ALA A 113 9.46 -4.44 -5.31
CA ALA A 113 8.07 -4.12 -5.64
C ALA A 113 7.13 -5.34 -5.54
N ASP A 114 7.63 -6.53 -5.89
CA ASP A 114 6.86 -7.78 -5.81
C ASP A 114 6.58 -8.17 -4.36
N VAL A 115 7.56 -7.98 -3.46
CA VAL A 115 7.40 -8.24 -2.03
C VAL A 115 6.40 -7.27 -1.41
N ARG A 116 6.47 -5.97 -1.76
CA ARG A 116 5.50 -4.97 -1.29
C ARG A 116 4.08 -5.29 -1.76
N ARG A 117 3.90 -5.65 -3.03
CA ARG A 117 2.59 -6.05 -3.59
C ARG A 117 2.05 -7.33 -2.95
N ALA A 118 2.92 -8.30 -2.67
CA ALA A 118 2.53 -9.53 -1.99
C ALA A 118 2.09 -9.26 -0.54
N ALA A 119 2.79 -8.39 0.19
CA ALA A 119 2.39 -7.95 1.53
C ALA A 119 0.99 -7.30 1.51
N GLU A 120 0.74 -6.38 0.56
CA GLU A 120 -0.61 -5.79 0.38
C GLU A 120 -1.67 -6.85 0.07
N ALA A 121 -1.37 -7.81 -0.81
CA ALA A 121 -2.31 -8.87 -1.16
C ALA A 121 -2.70 -9.72 0.05
N ILE A 122 -1.73 -10.07 0.91
CA ILE A 122 -2.01 -10.79 2.16
C ILE A 122 -2.89 -9.97 3.10
N ILE A 123 -2.64 -8.66 3.24
CA ILE A 123 -3.48 -7.79 4.08
C ILE A 123 -4.90 -7.74 3.54
N LEU A 124 -5.07 -7.56 2.22
CA LEU A 124 -6.38 -7.47 1.57
C LEU A 124 -7.25 -8.73 1.80
N THR A 125 -6.65 -9.92 1.78
CA THR A 125 -7.38 -11.17 2.08
C THR A 125 -7.84 -11.26 3.53
N ARG A 126 -7.16 -10.56 4.46
CA ARG A 126 -7.51 -10.56 5.88
C ARG A 126 -8.57 -9.52 6.24
N ILE A 127 -8.70 -8.41 5.48
CA ILE A 127 -9.60 -7.28 5.79
C ILE A 127 -11.02 -7.72 6.15
N PRO A 128 -11.73 -8.60 5.42
CA PRO A 128 -13.10 -8.96 5.72
C PRO A 128 -13.30 -9.52 7.15
N HIS A 129 -12.29 -10.18 7.68
CA HIS A 129 -12.33 -10.88 8.97
C HIS A 129 -11.66 -10.12 10.12
N MET A 130 -11.14 -8.91 9.85
CA MET A 130 -10.42 -8.12 10.85
C MET A 130 -11.36 -7.44 11.86
N PRO A 131 -10.90 -7.27 13.12
CA PRO A 131 -11.55 -6.39 14.09
C PRO A 131 -11.64 -4.95 13.58
N VAL A 132 -12.71 -4.24 13.97
CA VAL A 132 -12.94 -2.84 13.53
C VAL A 132 -11.75 -1.92 13.87
N GLY A 133 -11.12 -2.08 15.05
CA GLY A 133 -9.97 -1.26 15.45
C GLY A 133 -8.78 -1.37 14.50
N GLU A 134 -8.49 -2.58 14.00
CA GLU A 134 -7.44 -2.79 13.00
C GLU A 134 -7.82 -2.15 11.66
N LYS A 135 -9.07 -2.31 11.21
CA LYS A 135 -9.59 -1.64 10.01
C LYS A 135 -9.45 -0.11 10.09
N LEU A 136 -9.77 0.49 11.24
CA LEU A 136 -9.63 1.93 11.45
C LEU A 136 -8.16 2.37 11.36
N THR A 137 -7.24 1.57 11.89
CA THR A 137 -5.78 1.84 11.80
C THR A 137 -5.30 1.73 10.35
N LEU A 138 -5.73 0.70 9.62
CA LEU A 138 -5.44 0.53 8.20
C LEU A 138 -6.03 1.66 7.34
N ALA A 139 -7.27 2.07 7.61
CA ALA A 139 -7.89 3.21 6.96
C ALA A 139 -7.04 4.48 7.10
N ARG A 140 -6.52 4.74 8.29
CA ARG A 140 -5.76 5.95 8.63
C ARG A 140 -4.33 5.95 8.11
N ARG A 141 -3.62 4.81 8.15
CA ARG A 141 -2.16 4.72 7.94
C ARG A 141 -1.74 3.69 6.89
N GLY A 142 -2.65 2.90 6.39
CA GLY A 142 -2.36 1.88 5.36
C GLY A 142 -2.02 2.50 4.01
N PRO A 143 -1.32 1.75 3.14
CA PRO A 143 -1.08 2.16 1.76
C PRO A 143 -2.38 2.37 1.01
N SER A 144 -2.33 3.11 -0.10
CA SER A 144 -3.49 3.56 -0.88
C SER A 144 -4.50 2.43 -1.18
N ARG A 145 -3.99 1.29 -1.63
CA ARG A 145 -4.82 0.14 -2.00
C ARG A 145 -5.57 -0.45 -0.81
N ILE A 146 -4.92 -0.53 0.35
CA ILE A 146 -5.52 -1.04 1.59
C ILE A 146 -6.54 -0.04 2.14
N ALA A 147 -6.19 1.24 2.21
CA ALA A 147 -7.12 2.29 2.63
C ALA A 147 -8.38 2.34 1.75
N GLY A 148 -8.21 2.16 0.42
CA GLY A 148 -9.33 2.06 -0.52
C GLY A 148 -10.20 0.83 -0.31
N ALA A 149 -9.61 -0.32 -0.01
CA ALA A 149 -10.38 -1.53 0.29
C ALA A 149 -11.21 -1.39 1.57
N VAL A 150 -10.62 -0.82 2.63
CA VAL A 150 -11.36 -0.52 3.88
C VAL A 150 -12.44 0.55 3.67
N LEU A 151 -12.18 1.56 2.81
CA LEU A 151 -13.18 2.56 2.42
C LEU A 151 -14.39 1.90 1.76
N ALA A 152 -14.13 0.96 0.83
CA ALA A 152 -15.18 0.25 0.08
C ALA A 152 -16.12 -0.58 0.97
N GLU A 153 -15.65 -1.08 2.13
CA GLU A 153 -16.54 -1.76 3.09
C GLU A 153 -17.59 -0.83 3.71
N GLY A 154 -17.33 0.46 3.73
CA GLY A 154 -18.32 1.47 4.11
C GLY A 154 -18.55 1.62 5.61
N HIS A 155 -17.68 1.14 6.50
CA HIS A 155 -17.85 1.39 7.93
C HIS A 155 -17.76 2.90 8.23
N PRO A 156 -18.73 3.52 8.96
CA PRO A 156 -18.82 4.98 9.10
C PRO A 156 -17.54 5.66 9.60
N GLN A 157 -16.91 5.11 10.63
CA GLN A 157 -15.66 5.66 11.16
C GLN A 157 -14.48 5.45 10.21
N ALA A 158 -14.43 4.31 9.49
CA ALA A 158 -13.37 4.00 8.54
C ALA A 158 -13.42 4.91 7.32
N ILE A 159 -14.61 5.28 6.82
CA ILE A 159 -14.80 6.21 5.71
C ILE A 159 -14.04 7.52 5.97
N LYS A 160 -14.30 8.16 7.11
CA LYS A 160 -13.66 9.45 7.47
C LYS A 160 -12.14 9.33 7.54
N LEU A 161 -11.64 8.24 8.15
CA LEU A 161 -10.20 8.01 8.31
C LEU A 161 -9.53 7.71 6.96
N ALA A 162 -10.16 6.89 6.11
CA ALA A 162 -9.62 6.53 4.81
C ALA A 162 -9.57 7.74 3.86
N LEU A 163 -10.63 8.56 3.80
CA LEU A 163 -10.66 9.76 2.96
C LEU A 163 -9.61 10.81 3.40
N GLY A 164 -9.24 10.84 4.68
CA GLY A 164 -8.16 11.68 5.23
C GLY A 164 -6.77 11.05 5.17
N ASN A 165 -6.63 9.82 4.66
CA ASN A 165 -5.34 9.13 4.57
C ASN A 165 -4.42 9.80 3.54
N GLY A 166 -3.19 10.16 3.98
CA GLY A 166 -2.20 10.83 3.12
C GLY A 166 -1.69 9.98 1.95
N PHE A 167 -1.76 8.65 2.06
CA PHE A 167 -1.37 7.74 0.98
C PHE A 167 -2.50 7.47 -0.03
N LEU A 168 -3.77 7.82 0.29
CA LEU A 168 -4.88 7.55 -0.61
C LEU A 168 -4.74 8.40 -1.88
N THR A 169 -4.84 7.74 -3.04
CA THR A 169 -4.69 8.35 -4.36
C THR A 169 -6.03 8.49 -5.08
N GLU A 170 -6.11 9.44 -6.02
CA GLU A 170 -7.27 9.60 -6.90
C GLU A 170 -7.61 8.31 -7.65
N SER A 171 -6.59 7.63 -8.20
CA SER A 171 -6.77 6.33 -8.89
C SER A 171 -7.47 5.29 -8.00
N GLN A 172 -7.19 5.29 -6.70
CA GLN A 172 -7.85 4.34 -5.79
C GLN A 172 -9.28 4.78 -5.46
N ILE A 173 -9.56 6.07 -5.34
CA ILE A 173 -10.93 6.60 -5.20
C ILE A 173 -11.76 6.20 -6.44
N LEU A 174 -11.21 6.36 -7.65
CA LEU A 174 -11.89 5.95 -8.88
C LEU A 174 -12.19 4.45 -8.91
N LYS A 175 -11.28 3.60 -8.43
CA LYS A 175 -11.53 2.15 -8.30
C LYS A 175 -12.65 1.84 -7.31
N VAL A 176 -12.73 2.58 -6.19
CA VAL A 176 -13.83 2.43 -5.23
C VAL A 176 -15.15 2.84 -5.87
N LEU A 177 -15.19 3.96 -6.59
CA LEU A 177 -16.39 4.43 -7.27
C LEU A 177 -16.82 3.52 -8.43
N ALA A 178 -15.89 2.83 -9.08
CA ALA A 178 -16.17 1.87 -10.15
C ALA A 178 -16.74 0.53 -9.64
N ASN A 179 -16.67 0.27 -8.34
CA ASN A 179 -17.26 -0.93 -7.75
C ASN A 179 -18.79 -0.76 -7.66
N PRO A 180 -19.59 -1.61 -8.34
CA PRO A 180 -21.06 -1.52 -8.31
C PRO A 180 -21.64 -1.79 -6.92
N ASP A 181 -20.94 -2.53 -6.06
CA ASP A 181 -21.40 -2.92 -4.72
C ASP A 181 -20.99 -1.90 -3.64
N VAL A 182 -20.39 -0.76 -4.03
CA VAL A 182 -19.98 0.25 -3.06
C VAL A 182 -21.20 0.84 -2.34
N PRO A 183 -21.22 0.90 -1.00
CA PRO A 183 -22.35 1.48 -0.27
C PRO A 183 -22.56 2.95 -0.60
N GLU A 184 -23.84 3.38 -0.76
CA GLU A 184 -24.21 4.78 -1.04
C GLU A 184 -23.54 5.79 -0.10
N ARG A 185 -23.44 5.45 1.19
CA ARG A 185 -22.76 6.31 2.19
C ARG A 185 -21.29 6.62 1.86
N VAL A 186 -20.59 5.71 1.17
CA VAL A 186 -19.20 5.93 0.71
C VAL A 186 -19.21 6.93 -0.44
N VAL A 187 -20.12 6.76 -1.40
CA VAL A 187 -20.28 7.66 -2.54
C VAL A 187 -20.58 9.09 -2.06
N ILE A 188 -21.53 9.23 -1.13
CA ILE A 188 -21.87 10.52 -0.51
C ILE A 188 -20.67 11.14 0.20
N ALA A 189 -19.93 10.34 0.98
CA ALA A 189 -18.77 10.83 1.71
C ALA A 189 -17.64 11.31 0.78
N ILE A 190 -17.40 10.61 -0.34
CA ILE A 190 -16.43 11.05 -1.36
C ILE A 190 -16.89 12.37 -1.98
N ALA A 191 -18.17 12.48 -2.34
CA ALA A 191 -18.76 13.67 -2.96
C ALA A 191 -18.71 14.91 -2.05
N GLN A 192 -18.80 14.70 -0.73
CA GLN A 192 -18.77 15.78 0.27
C GLN A 192 -17.34 16.10 0.77
N HIS A 193 -16.34 15.28 0.44
CA HIS A 193 -15.00 15.47 0.95
C HIS A 193 -14.27 16.60 0.21
N PRO A 194 -13.75 17.65 0.91
CA PRO A 194 -13.19 18.86 0.26
C PRO A 194 -12.08 18.57 -0.77
N LYS A 195 -11.18 17.62 -0.46
CA LYS A 195 -10.08 17.23 -1.35
C LYS A 195 -10.58 16.48 -2.58
N TRP A 196 -11.51 15.52 -2.40
CA TRP A 196 -11.88 14.59 -3.46
C TRP A 196 -12.96 15.14 -4.39
N SER A 197 -13.94 15.88 -3.85
CA SER A 197 -14.99 16.50 -4.66
C SER A 197 -14.48 17.57 -5.64
N CYS A 198 -13.29 18.12 -5.39
CA CYS A 198 -12.64 19.07 -6.29
C CYS A 198 -11.94 18.41 -7.48
N GLN A 199 -11.63 17.13 -7.42
CA GLN A 199 -10.93 16.41 -8.48
C GLN A 199 -11.87 16.12 -9.64
N TYR A 200 -11.48 16.53 -10.86
CA TYR A 200 -12.32 16.39 -12.05
C TYR A 200 -12.72 14.93 -12.35
N ASN A 201 -11.72 14.02 -12.35
CA ASN A 201 -11.98 12.61 -12.61
C ASN A 201 -12.86 11.96 -11.53
N VAL A 202 -12.73 12.41 -10.27
CA VAL A 202 -13.61 11.91 -9.19
C VAL A 202 -15.05 12.34 -9.43
N ARG A 203 -15.31 13.57 -9.93
CA ARG A 203 -16.65 14.01 -10.35
C ARG A 203 -17.20 13.14 -11.48
N LEU A 204 -16.38 12.83 -12.49
CA LEU A 204 -16.76 11.89 -13.55
C LEU A 204 -17.07 10.49 -13.00
N GLY A 205 -16.25 9.98 -12.08
CA GLY A 205 -16.49 8.70 -11.41
C GLY A 205 -17.80 8.68 -10.61
N LEU A 206 -18.10 9.77 -9.90
CA LEU A 206 -19.37 9.93 -9.18
C LEU A 206 -20.56 9.96 -10.15
N MET A 207 -20.46 10.67 -11.27
CA MET A 207 -21.52 10.72 -12.28
C MET A 207 -21.81 9.35 -12.91
N ARG A 208 -20.82 8.47 -13.01
CA ARG A 208 -20.96 7.11 -13.54
C ARG A 208 -21.47 6.09 -12.52
N ASN A 209 -21.45 6.43 -11.24
CA ASN A 209 -21.84 5.52 -10.18
C ASN A 209 -23.36 5.58 -9.93
N ALA A 210 -24.04 4.41 -9.99
CA ALA A 210 -25.49 4.32 -9.88
C ALA A 210 -26.04 4.74 -8.50
N HIS A 211 -25.20 4.69 -7.46
CA HIS A 211 -25.58 5.06 -6.09
C HIS A 211 -25.37 6.56 -5.80
N THR A 212 -25.03 7.38 -6.81
CA THR A 212 -24.86 8.81 -6.59
C THR A 212 -26.23 9.50 -6.47
N PRO A 213 -26.51 10.17 -5.34
CA PRO A 213 -27.80 10.83 -5.14
C PRO A 213 -28.03 11.99 -6.12
N ALA A 214 -29.27 12.17 -6.55
CA ALA A 214 -29.64 13.22 -7.50
C ALA A 214 -29.21 14.63 -7.09
N PRO A 215 -29.27 15.06 -5.81
CA PRO A 215 -28.76 16.37 -5.40
C PRO A 215 -27.24 16.54 -5.63
N VAL A 216 -26.47 15.47 -5.43
CA VAL A 216 -25.01 15.47 -5.67
C VAL A 216 -24.73 15.62 -7.17
N VAL A 217 -25.46 14.90 -8.01
CA VAL A 217 -25.38 15.00 -9.47
C VAL A 217 -25.67 16.43 -9.91
N SER A 218 -26.80 17.01 -9.51
CA SER A 218 -27.20 18.36 -9.87
C SER A 218 -26.15 19.41 -9.51
N ALA A 219 -25.52 19.27 -8.34
CA ALA A 219 -24.46 20.19 -7.92
C ALA A 219 -23.15 20.07 -8.73
N MET A 220 -22.90 18.92 -9.35
CA MET A 220 -21.68 18.66 -10.12
C MET A 220 -21.81 18.98 -11.63
N LEU A 221 -23.02 18.90 -12.18
CA LEU A 221 -23.27 19.13 -13.60
C LEU A 221 -22.63 20.42 -14.17
N PRO A 222 -22.71 21.59 -13.50
CA PRO A 222 -22.12 22.83 -14.02
C PRO A 222 -20.60 22.76 -14.21
N ASN A 223 -19.93 21.88 -13.49
CA ASN A 223 -18.46 21.76 -13.44
C ASN A 223 -17.90 20.70 -14.43
N LEU A 224 -18.77 20.08 -15.24
CA LEU A 224 -18.37 19.08 -16.23
C LEU A 224 -18.42 19.66 -17.64
N THR A 225 -17.60 19.16 -18.56
CA THR A 225 -17.64 19.61 -19.96
C THR A 225 -18.84 19.02 -20.68
N VAL A 226 -19.29 19.72 -21.77
CA VAL A 226 -20.37 19.23 -22.64
C VAL A 226 -20.01 17.88 -23.27
N HIS A 227 -18.72 17.69 -23.60
CA HIS A 227 -18.22 16.44 -24.15
C HIS A 227 -18.42 15.28 -23.20
N ASP A 228 -17.97 15.43 -21.94
CA ASP A 228 -18.09 14.38 -20.92
C ASP A 228 -19.54 14.07 -20.57
N LEU A 229 -20.39 15.11 -20.50
CA LEU A 229 -21.82 14.92 -20.26
C LEU A 229 -22.48 14.10 -21.38
N LYS A 230 -22.12 14.36 -22.65
CA LYS A 230 -22.60 13.55 -23.78
C LYS A 230 -22.11 12.12 -23.71
N GLU A 231 -20.83 11.91 -23.40
CA GLU A 231 -20.26 10.57 -23.24
C GLU A 231 -20.97 9.78 -22.12
N ILE A 232 -21.16 10.41 -20.95
CA ILE A 232 -21.84 9.77 -19.81
C ILE A 232 -23.30 9.45 -20.16
N ALA A 233 -24.01 10.32 -20.89
CA ALA A 233 -25.39 10.10 -21.30
C ALA A 233 -25.59 8.86 -22.20
N THR A 234 -24.52 8.42 -22.90
CA THR A 234 -24.57 7.20 -23.75
C THR A 234 -24.34 5.92 -22.99
N LEU A 235 -23.92 5.97 -21.71
CA LEU A 235 -23.64 4.76 -20.93
C LEU A 235 -24.94 4.00 -20.61
N GLU A 236 -24.98 2.73 -20.97
CA GLU A 236 -26.11 1.82 -20.66
C GLU A 236 -26.29 1.61 -19.15
N SER A 237 -25.18 1.63 -18.40
CA SER A 237 -25.16 1.47 -16.94
C SER A 237 -25.64 2.70 -16.17
N LEU A 238 -25.91 3.82 -16.86
CA LEU A 238 -26.34 5.05 -16.21
C LEU A 238 -27.78 4.92 -15.68
N ALA A 239 -27.97 5.22 -14.40
CA ALA A 239 -29.29 5.18 -13.79
C ALA A 239 -30.26 6.14 -14.53
N PRO A 240 -31.52 5.74 -14.84
CA PRO A 240 -32.43 6.54 -15.66
C PRO A 240 -32.72 7.95 -15.12
N HIS A 241 -32.70 8.10 -13.80
CA HIS A 241 -32.92 9.41 -13.16
C HIS A 241 -31.71 10.35 -13.41
N LEU A 242 -30.48 9.83 -13.43
CA LEU A 242 -29.27 10.62 -13.71
C LEU A 242 -29.24 11.10 -15.17
N LYS A 243 -29.68 10.24 -16.09
CA LYS A 243 -29.76 10.59 -17.51
C LYS A 243 -30.63 11.82 -17.76
N LYS A 244 -31.80 11.88 -17.10
CA LYS A 244 -32.71 13.05 -17.19
C LYS A 244 -32.06 14.36 -16.73
N TYR A 245 -31.25 14.33 -15.67
CA TYR A 245 -30.52 15.52 -15.19
C TYR A 245 -29.47 15.98 -16.19
N ILE A 246 -28.72 15.04 -16.76
CA ILE A 246 -27.69 15.32 -17.76
C ILE A 246 -28.31 15.89 -19.03
N GLU A 247 -29.38 15.28 -19.54
CA GLU A 247 -30.09 15.76 -20.74
C GLU A 247 -30.59 17.19 -20.55
N ARG A 248 -31.24 17.49 -19.42
CA ARG A 248 -31.68 18.84 -19.09
C ARG A 248 -30.54 19.89 -19.07
N GLU A 249 -29.40 19.49 -18.50
CA GLU A 249 -28.24 20.40 -18.44
C GLU A 249 -27.66 20.62 -19.84
N LEU A 250 -27.60 19.60 -20.69
CA LEU A 250 -27.17 19.72 -22.08
C LEU A 250 -28.10 20.66 -22.88
N ASP A 251 -29.42 20.52 -22.73
CA ASP A 251 -30.41 21.36 -23.36
C ASP A 251 -30.27 22.84 -22.89
N ARG A 252 -30.10 23.05 -21.57
CA ARG A 252 -29.88 24.38 -21.00
C ARG A 252 -28.66 25.06 -21.59
N ARG A 253 -27.54 24.32 -21.76
CA ARG A 253 -26.32 24.88 -22.35
C ARG A 253 -26.45 25.13 -23.84
N ALA A 254 -27.18 24.31 -24.58
CA ALA A 254 -27.45 24.49 -25.99
C ALA A 254 -28.32 25.75 -26.26
N THR A 255 -29.30 26.00 -25.37
CA THR A 255 -30.17 27.20 -25.46
C THR A 255 -29.41 28.46 -25.09
N GLY A 256 -28.66 28.47 -23.99
CA GLY A 256 -27.86 29.63 -23.57
C GLY A 256 -26.67 29.97 -24.49
N GLN A 257 -26.22 29.06 -25.36
CA GLN A 257 -25.27 29.36 -26.41
C GLN A 257 -25.93 30.07 -27.61
N ARG A 258 -27.23 29.85 -27.86
CA ARG A 258 -27.96 30.54 -28.91
C ARG A 258 -28.25 32.00 -28.54
N ASP A 259 -28.61 32.27 -27.29
CA ASP A 259 -28.91 33.62 -26.78
C ASP A 259 -27.67 34.55 -26.69
N ASN A 260 -26.46 34.02 -26.81
CA ASN A 260 -25.21 34.80 -26.85
C ASN A 260 -24.67 35.02 -28.27
N LEU A 261 -25.35 34.53 -29.29
CA LEU A 261 -24.98 34.66 -30.70
C LEU A 261 -25.92 35.60 -31.50
N ASP A 262 -27.02 36.00 -30.88
CA ASP A 262 -27.96 37.01 -31.35
C ASP A 262 -27.74 38.33 -30.59
#